data_fc6bb7f57c7f751e30daba713fa58bf2
#
_entry.id   fc6bb7f57c7f751e30daba713fa58bf2
#
_cell.length_a   1.000
_cell.length_b   1.000
_cell.length_c   1.000
_cell.angle_alpha   90.00
_cell.angle_beta   90.00
_cell.angle_gamma   90.00
#
_symmetry.space_group_name_H-M   'P 1'
#
loop_
_entity.id
_entity.type
_entity.pdbx_description
1 polymer ?
#
loop_
_entity_poly.entity_id
_entity_poly.type
_entity_poly.pdbx_seq_one_letter_code
_entity_poly.pdbx_strand_id
1 'polypeptide(L)'
;GNVAKGSMEVLKHANIKQVSINDYLNKKYNEAVFCNVSTREYVERNDGKDYSVHDFTSNPHEYKSKVKNYLFETDMLITGHYWEPKFPKLFYPNQINEFKNLKIIGDVTCDINGAVPTTIRSTTIAKPYYSIDINSMKEIDLGSKGIAVMAVDNLPSELPNEASEEFGDSVISDVLPYLINKDDGRINRATTASLGKFGPAYSYLEDFIK
;
A
#
# COMPACT_ATOMS: atom_id res chain seq x y z
N GLY A 1 -1.58 -3.51 8.13
CA GLY A 1 -2.31 -4.59 7.47
C GLY A 1 -1.43 -5.82 7.22
N ASN A 2 -1.99 -6.88 6.65
CA ASN A 2 -1.27 -8.15 6.44
C ASN A 2 -0.09 -7.99 5.47
N VAL A 3 -0.24 -7.21 4.40
CA VAL A 3 0.83 -6.92 3.43
C VAL A 3 2.07 -6.31 4.12
N ALA A 4 1.86 -5.32 4.97
CA ALA A 4 2.97 -4.72 5.73
C ALA A 4 3.60 -5.70 6.72
N LYS A 5 2.81 -6.59 7.35
CA LYS A 5 3.34 -7.65 8.21
C LYS A 5 4.24 -8.61 7.45
N GLY A 6 3.79 -9.11 6.28
CA GLY A 6 4.60 -9.98 5.43
C GLY A 6 5.91 -9.31 4.98
N SER A 7 5.85 -8.04 4.55
CA SER A 7 7.07 -7.28 4.22
C SER A 7 8.04 -7.18 5.39
N MET A 8 7.53 -6.95 6.61
CA MET A 8 8.37 -6.90 7.82
C MET A 8 8.96 -8.26 8.17
N GLU A 9 8.24 -9.35 7.94
CA GLU A 9 8.77 -10.72 8.13
C GLU A 9 9.95 -10.98 7.22
N VAL A 10 9.83 -10.68 5.92
CA VAL A 10 10.93 -10.83 4.95
C VAL A 10 12.15 -10.01 5.38
N LEU A 11 11.96 -8.76 5.78
CA LEU A 11 13.07 -7.92 6.25
C LEU A 11 13.76 -8.49 7.50
N LYS A 12 12.99 -9.04 8.44
CA LYS A 12 13.53 -9.71 9.64
C LYS A 12 14.28 -11.00 9.29
N HIS A 13 13.75 -11.82 8.38
CA HIS A 13 14.45 -13.00 7.89
C HIS A 13 15.75 -12.66 7.15
N ALA A 14 15.81 -11.51 6.48
CA ALA A 14 17.03 -10.96 5.91
C ALA A 14 17.99 -10.35 6.96
N ASN A 15 17.69 -10.50 8.27
CA ASN A 15 18.45 -9.93 9.38
C ASN A 15 18.54 -8.39 9.34
N ILE A 16 17.59 -7.70 8.73
CA ILE A 16 17.54 -6.25 8.76
C ILE A 16 16.82 -5.82 10.04
N LYS A 17 17.48 -4.98 10.81
CA LYS A 17 17.02 -4.56 12.14
C LYS A 17 15.85 -3.58 12.03
N GLN A 18 14.77 -3.87 12.76
CA GLN A 18 13.70 -2.91 12.95
C GLN A 18 14.07 -1.87 14.02
N VAL A 19 13.86 -0.60 13.71
CA VAL A 19 14.06 0.52 14.64
C VAL A 19 12.77 1.29 14.86
N SER A 20 12.71 2.09 15.93
CA SER A 20 11.58 3.00 16.15
C SER A 20 11.60 4.14 15.13
N ILE A 21 10.44 4.76 14.88
CA ILE A 21 10.34 5.95 14.03
C ILE A 21 11.26 7.08 14.54
N ASN A 22 11.26 7.29 15.84
CA ASN A 22 12.12 8.31 16.47
C ASN A 22 13.60 8.03 16.21
N ASP A 23 14.03 6.79 16.34
CA ASP A 23 15.41 6.41 16.09
C ASP A 23 15.76 6.50 14.60
N TYR A 24 14.83 6.11 13.72
CA TYR A 24 15.00 6.24 12.27
C TYR A 24 15.26 7.69 11.83
N LEU A 25 14.51 8.63 12.40
CA LEU A 25 14.63 10.05 12.06
C LEU A 25 15.82 10.76 12.70
N ASN A 26 16.31 10.27 13.85
CA ASN A 26 17.28 11.01 14.66
C ASN A 26 18.63 10.32 14.83
N LYS A 27 18.79 9.07 14.39
CA LYS A 27 20.06 8.34 14.48
C LYS A 27 20.62 7.99 13.12
N LYS A 28 21.93 7.91 13.02
CA LYS A 28 22.63 7.36 11.85
C LYS A 28 23.03 5.92 12.14
N TYR A 29 22.94 5.08 11.12
CA TYR A 29 23.26 3.67 11.19
C TYR A 29 24.34 3.30 10.16
N ASN A 30 25.26 2.41 10.55
CA ASN A 30 26.28 1.85 9.66
C ASN A 30 25.84 0.49 9.06
N GLU A 31 24.62 0.09 9.35
CA GLU A 31 23.98 -1.14 8.89
C GLU A 31 22.60 -0.83 8.33
N ALA A 32 22.04 -1.74 7.52
CA ALA A 32 20.68 -1.61 7.04
C ALA A 32 19.68 -1.71 8.21
N VAL A 33 18.76 -0.77 8.27
CA VAL A 33 17.66 -0.75 9.23
C VAL A 33 16.36 -0.43 8.54
N PHE A 34 15.24 -0.81 9.13
CA PHE A 34 13.93 -0.38 8.65
C PHE A 34 13.04 0.13 9.79
N CYS A 35 12.12 1.01 9.47
CA CYS A 35 11.02 1.36 10.36
C CYS A 35 9.67 1.11 9.66
N ASN A 36 8.67 0.78 10.46
CA ASN A 36 7.29 0.64 9.99
C ASN A 36 6.54 1.94 10.29
N VAL A 37 5.99 2.55 9.23
CA VAL A 37 5.25 3.81 9.32
C VAL A 37 3.79 3.53 8.96
N SER A 38 2.89 3.65 9.93
CA SER A 38 1.45 3.43 9.72
C SER A 38 0.75 4.70 9.22
N THR A 39 -0.51 4.57 8.79
CA THR A 39 -1.29 5.71 8.31
C THR A 39 -1.31 6.88 9.30
N ARG A 40 -1.44 6.60 10.59
CA ARG A 40 -1.39 7.62 11.65
C ARG A 40 -0.10 8.44 11.63
N GLU A 41 1.02 7.81 11.33
CA GLU A 41 2.33 8.46 11.32
C GLU A 41 2.59 9.26 10.04
N TYR A 42 2.05 8.82 8.87
CA TYR A 42 2.35 9.49 7.61
C TYR A 42 1.26 10.42 7.09
N VAL A 43 0.10 10.52 7.76
CA VAL A 43 -0.91 11.54 7.45
C VAL A 43 -1.09 12.52 8.60
N GLU A 44 -1.56 13.71 8.27
CA GLU A 44 -1.98 14.72 9.26
C GLU A 44 -3.19 15.49 8.77
N ARG A 45 -4.05 15.94 9.70
CA ARG A 45 -5.15 16.83 9.36
C ARG A 45 -4.65 18.23 9.01
N ASN A 46 -5.30 18.86 8.05
CA ASN A 46 -4.97 20.21 7.61
C ASN A 46 -5.20 21.27 8.71
N ASP A 47 -6.13 21.00 9.65
CA ASP A 47 -6.47 21.88 10.77
C ASP A 47 -5.67 21.59 12.05
N GLY A 48 -4.72 20.64 11.99
CA GLY A 48 -3.84 20.28 13.11
C GLY A 48 -4.47 19.42 14.20
N LYS A 49 -5.72 18.98 14.06
CA LYS A 49 -6.35 18.05 15.00
C LYS A 49 -5.73 16.64 14.89
N ASP A 50 -5.98 15.85 15.93
CA ASP A 50 -5.50 14.48 16.00
C ASP A 50 -6.08 13.58 14.88
N TYR A 51 -5.30 12.61 14.45
CA TYR A 51 -5.71 11.58 13.51
C TYR A 51 -6.75 10.65 14.12
N SER A 52 -7.83 10.42 13.37
CA SER A 52 -8.82 9.38 13.64
C SER A 52 -9.05 8.54 12.38
N VAL A 53 -9.05 7.22 12.52
CA VAL A 53 -9.32 6.30 11.39
C VAL A 53 -10.70 6.58 10.79
N HIS A 54 -11.72 6.73 11.64
CA HIS A 54 -13.08 7.02 11.19
C HIS A 54 -13.16 8.35 10.44
N ASP A 55 -12.54 9.39 10.94
CA ASP A 55 -12.54 10.69 10.30
C ASP A 55 -11.73 10.69 9.01
N PHE A 56 -10.57 10.05 8.98
CA PHE A 56 -9.75 9.90 7.77
C PHE A 56 -10.52 9.19 6.64
N THR A 57 -11.28 8.14 6.95
CA THR A 57 -12.07 7.42 5.95
C THR A 57 -13.29 8.19 5.46
N SER A 58 -13.89 8.99 6.33
CA SER A 58 -15.10 9.78 6.03
C SER A 58 -14.78 11.13 5.38
N ASN A 59 -13.67 11.77 5.78
CA ASN A 59 -13.27 13.11 5.35
C ASN A 59 -11.81 13.14 4.87
N PRO A 60 -11.41 12.31 3.89
CA PRO A 60 -10.00 12.19 3.48
C PRO A 60 -9.40 13.48 2.92
N HIS A 61 -10.21 14.38 2.36
CA HIS A 61 -9.80 15.69 1.86
C HIS A 61 -9.31 16.65 2.95
N GLU A 62 -9.66 16.38 4.22
CA GLU A 62 -9.15 17.13 5.38
C GLU A 62 -7.73 16.70 5.79
N TYR A 63 -7.15 15.73 5.09
CA TYR A 63 -5.85 15.17 5.41
C TYR A 63 -4.84 15.36 4.27
N LYS A 64 -3.60 15.47 4.64
CA LYS A 64 -2.45 15.48 3.73
C LYS A 64 -1.39 14.48 4.15
N SER A 65 -0.57 14.07 3.21
CA SER A 65 0.58 13.21 3.49
C SER A 65 1.75 14.03 4.06
N LYS A 66 2.40 13.47 5.08
CA LYS A 66 3.69 13.92 5.60
C LYS A 66 4.78 12.86 5.44
N VAL A 67 4.57 11.87 4.56
CA VAL A 67 5.53 10.79 4.31
C VAL A 67 6.90 11.30 3.90
N LYS A 68 6.97 12.48 3.27
CA LYS A 68 8.23 13.10 2.86
C LYS A 68 9.24 13.23 4.00
N ASN A 69 8.78 13.44 5.24
CA ASN A 69 9.65 13.56 6.41
C ASN A 69 10.49 12.29 6.66
N TYR A 70 9.98 11.13 6.23
CA TYR A 70 10.68 9.85 6.30
C TYR A 70 11.55 9.64 5.05
N LEU A 71 11.08 10.04 3.87
CA LEU A 71 11.72 9.76 2.59
C LEU A 71 13.05 10.49 2.39
N PHE A 72 13.32 11.57 3.12
CA PHE A 72 14.61 12.26 3.09
C PHE A 72 15.79 11.35 3.52
N GLU A 73 15.55 10.41 4.42
CA GLU A 73 16.56 9.49 4.94
C GLU A 73 16.39 8.04 4.43
N THR A 74 15.52 7.84 3.43
CA THR A 74 15.15 6.52 2.93
C THR A 74 15.87 6.17 1.64
N ASP A 75 16.57 5.03 1.61
CA ASP A 75 17.11 4.44 0.38
C ASP A 75 16.08 3.58 -0.36
N MET A 76 15.22 2.88 0.38
CA MET A 76 14.20 1.97 -0.16
C MET A 76 12.85 2.18 0.54
N LEU A 77 11.83 2.48 -0.25
CA LEU A 77 10.42 2.53 0.20
C LEU A 77 9.72 1.23 -0.18
N ILE A 78 9.05 0.61 0.78
CA ILE A 78 8.12 -0.50 0.53
C ILE A 78 6.73 -0.05 0.94
N THR A 79 5.77 -0.12 0.02
CA THR A 79 4.38 0.23 0.30
C THR A 79 3.50 -1.01 0.36
N GLY A 80 2.60 -1.04 1.31
CA GLY A 80 1.68 -2.16 1.52
C GLY A 80 0.41 -1.68 2.24
N HIS A 81 -0.07 -0.50 1.88
CA HIS A 81 -1.24 0.13 2.47
C HIS A 81 -2.43 0.07 1.51
N TYR A 82 -3.64 0.12 2.06
CA TYR A 82 -4.83 0.32 1.25
C TYR A 82 -4.93 1.78 0.81
N TRP A 83 -5.25 2.01 -0.47
CA TRP A 83 -5.43 3.34 -1.04
C TRP A 83 -6.67 3.39 -1.95
N GLU A 84 -7.32 4.52 -2.00
CA GLU A 84 -8.40 4.87 -2.93
C GLU A 84 -8.14 6.29 -3.48
N PRO A 85 -8.70 6.64 -4.66
CA PRO A 85 -8.50 7.97 -5.26
C PRO A 85 -8.89 9.17 -4.39
N LYS A 86 -9.77 8.97 -3.42
CA LYS A 86 -10.16 10.00 -2.45
C LYS A 86 -9.10 10.27 -1.36
N PHE A 87 -8.16 9.33 -1.15
CA PHE A 87 -7.10 9.50 -0.14
C PHE A 87 -5.92 10.30 -0.69
N PRO A 88 -5.18 11.03 0.16
CA PRO A 88 -3.97 11.70 -0.28
C PRO A 88 -2.96 10.70 -0.85
N LYS A 89 -2.25 11.10 -1.90
CA LYS A 89 -1.08 10.36 -2.37
C LYS A 89 0.02 10.41 -1.31
N LEU A 90 0.92 9.42 -1.29
CA LEU A 90 2.06 9.44 -0.39
C LEU A 90 2.94 10.67 -0.67
N PHE A 91 3.24 10.91 -1.94
CA PHE A 91 3.94 12.10 -2.41
C PHE A 91 3.50 12.46 -3.83
N TYR A 92 3.90 13.60 -4.33
CA TYR A 92 3.58 14.07 -5.69
C TYR A 92 4.83 14.07 -6.57
N PRO A 93 4.69 13.99 -7.90
CA PRO A 93 5.83 13.96 -8.84
C PRO A 93 6.84 15.09 -8.64
N ASN A 94 6.38 16.30 -8.33
CA ASN A 94 7.24 17.46 -8.11
C ASN A 94 8.08 17.38 -6.82
N GLN A 95 7.77 16.45 -5.91
CA GLN A 95 8.50 16.28 -4.65
C GLN A 95 9.61 15.24 -4.76
N ILE A 96 9.60 14.36 -5.76
CA ILE A 96 10.52 13.23 -5.86
C ILE A 96 11.99 13.66 -5.91
N ASN A 97 12.26 14.81 -6.50
CA ASN A 97 13.59 15.39 -6.57
C ASN A 97 14.17 15.80 -5.20
N GLU A 98 13.34 15.88 -4.17
CA GLU A 98 13.77 16.18 -2.80
C GLU A 98 14.36 14.93 -2.12
N PHE A 99 13.99 13.71 -2.54
CA PHE A 99 14.36 12.44 -1.92
C PHE A 99 15.70 11.93 -2.47
N LYS A 100 16.80 12.59 -2.11
CA LYS A 100 18.13 12.36 -2.70
C LYS A 100 18.68 10.95 -2.48
N ASN A 101 18.25 10.28 -1.40
CA ASN A 101 18.71 8.94 -1.05
C ASN A 101 17.84 7.83 -1.65
N LEU A 102 16.59 8.14 -2.04
CA LEU A 102 15.64 7.14 -2.51
C LEU A 102 16.06 6.56 -3.86
N LYS A 103 16.33 5.27 -3.88
CA LYS A 103 16.82 4.51 -5.05
C LYS A 103 15.84 3.45 -5.50
N ILE A 104 15.05 2.90 -4.57
CA ILE A 104 14.19 1.74 -4.82
C ILE A 104 12.82 2.00 -4.23
N ILE A 105 11.78 1.69 -4.99
CA ILE A 105 10.40 1.64 -4.52
C ILE A 105 9.84 0.25 -4.82
N GLY A 106 9.52 -0.50 -3.77
CA GLY A 106 8.74 -1.73 -3.84
C GLY A 106 7.27 -1.42 -3.59
N ASP A 107 6.52 -1.15 -4.66
CA ASP A 107 5.11 -0.81 -4.54
C ASP A 107 4.23 -2.06 -4.60
N VAL A 108 4.00 -2.67 -3.42
CA VAL A 108 3.09 -3.82 -3.31
C VAL A 108 1.62 -3.40 -3.41
N THR A 109 1.32 -2.12 -3.22
CA THR A 109 -0.01 -1.55 -3.46
C THR A 109 -0.36 -1.58 -4.96
N CYS A 110 0.64 -1.38 -5.83
CA CYS A 110 0.65 -1.49 -7.30
C CYS A 110 -0.45 -0.72 -8.06
N ASP A 111 -1.08 0.28 -7.45
CA ASP A 111 -2.10 1.10 -8.11
C ASP A 111 -1.45 2.04 -9.14
N ILE A 112 -1.72 1.83 -10.42
CA ILE A 112 -1.17 2.68 -11.50
C ILE A 112 -1.64 4.13 -11.31
N ASN A 113 -0.66 5.05 -11.26
CA ASN A 113 -0.90 6.46 -10.92
C ASN A 113 -1.60 6.68 -9.57
N GLY A 114 -1.53 5.70 -8.68
CA GLY A 114 -2.16 5.68 -7.36
C GLY A 114 -1.41 6.49 -6.31
N ALA A 115 -1.30 5.94 -5.11
CA ALA A 115 -0.61 6.56 -3.97
C ALA A 115 0.85 6.89 -4.25
N VAL A 116 1.51 6.06 -5.05
CA VAL A 116 2.91 6.18 -5.46
C VAL A 116 2.98 6.63 -6.92
N PRO A 117 3.28 7.89 -7.21
CA PRO A 117 3.18 8.43 -8.57
C PRO A 117 4.23 7.86 -9.53
N THR A 118 5.26 7.19 -9.03
CA THR A 118 6.26 6.48 -9.85
C THR A 118 5.74 5.14 -10.38
N THR A 119 4.60 4.64 -9.88
CA THR A 119 3.96 3.42 -10.38
C THR A 119 3.13 3.77 -11.63
N ILE A 120 3.82 3.85 -12.76
CA ILE A 120 3.23 4.22 -14.07
C ILE A 120 2.68 3.02 -14.84
N ARG A 121 3.08 1.82 -14.47
CA ARG A 121 2.59 0.54 -14.99
C ARG A 121 2.84 -0.59 -14.00
N SER A 122 2.12 -1.68 -14.15
CA SER A 122 2.44 -2.92 -13.46
C SER A 122 3.70 -3.58 -14.05
N THR A 123 4.30 -4.47 -13.26
CA THR A 123 5.43 -5.32 -13.66
C THR A 123 5.06 -6.80 -13.52
N THR A 124 5.88 -7.67 -14.06
CA THR A 124 5.69 -9.13 -13.99
C THR A 124 6.87 -9.76 -13.25
N ILE A 125 6.71 -10.98 -12.76
CA ILE A 125 7.81 -11.71 -12.11
C ILE A 125 9.01 -11.87 -13.05
N ALA A 126 8.79 -12.11 -14.33
CA ALA A 126 9.87 -12.23 -15.32
C ALA A 126 10.62 -10.89 -15.56
N LYS A 127 9.95 -9.76 -15.35
CA LYS A 127 10.50 -8.41 -15.43
C LYS A 127 9.96 -7.57 -14.26
N PRO A 128 10.50 -7.79 -13.04
CA PRO A 128 9.84 -7.35 -11.82
C PRO A 128 9.99 -5.85 -11.53
N TYR A 129 10.84 -5.16 -12.24
CA TYR A 129 11.07 -3.71 -12.03
C TYR A 129 11.42 -2.99 -13.33
N TYR A 130 11.27 -1.69 -13.30
CA TYR A 130 11.72 -0.73 -14.30
C TYR A 130 12.40 0.45 -13.60
N SER A 131 13.08 1.30 -14.34
CA SER A 131 13.65 2.54 -13.81
C SER A 131 12.89 3.76 -14.30
N ILE A 132 12.73 4.76 -13.42
CA ILE A 132 12.11 6.04 -13.72
C ILE A 132 13.13 7.18 -13.60
N ASP A 133 13.18 8.02 -14.62
CA ASP A 133 13.84 9.32 -14.53
C ASP A 133 12.99 10.26 -13.66
N ILE A 134 13.60 10.80 -12.60
CA ILE A 134 12.91 11.62 -11.60
C ILE A 134 12.47 13.00 -12.11
N ASN A 135 13.03 13.47 -13.23
CA ASN A 135 12.69 14.79 -13.78
C ASN A 135 11.52 14.69 -14.78
N SER A 136 11.57 13.69 -15.66
CA SER A 136 10.57 13.50 -16.69
C SER A 136 9.43 12.59 -16.28
N MET A 137 9.59 11.82 -15.18
CA MET A 137 8.67 10.76 -14.75
C MET A 137 8.42 9.71 -15.84
N LYS A 138 9.41 9.49 -16.71
CA LYS A 138 9.35 8.48 -17.79
C LYS A 138 10.26 7.32 -17.49
N GLU A 139 9.88 6.17 -18.01
CA GLU A 139 10.72 4.96 -17.96
C GLU A 139 12.02 5.20 -18.72
N ILE A 140 13.10 4.70 -18.14
CA ILE A 140 14.47 4.77 -18.69
C ILE A 140 15.13 3.40 -18.58
N ASP A 141 16.25 3.21 -19.28
CA ASP A 141 17.01 1.97 -19.22
C ASP A 141 17.49 1.64 -17.81
N LEU A 142 17.45 0.34 -17.49
CA LEU A 142 17.98 -0.17 -16.23
C LEU A 142 19.48 0.15 -16.11
N GLY A 143 19.89 0.63 -14.94
CA GLY A 143 21.26 1.06 -14.68
C GLY A 143 21.51 2.54 -14.95
N SER A 144 20.59 3.27 -15.57
CA SER A 144 20.63 4.73 -15.65
C SER A 144 20.34 5.36 -14.28
N LYS A 145 20.71 6.66 -14.13
CA LYS A 145 20.40 7.41 -12.90
C LYS A 145 18.88 7.64 -12.79
N GLY A 146 18.24 6.83 -11.96
CA GLY A 146 16.80 6.91 -11.71
C GLY A 146 16.42 6.13 -10.47
N ILE A 147 15.12 6.01 -10.23
CA ILE A 147 14.57 5.19 -9.16
C ILE A 147 14.06 3.88 -9.76
N ALA A 148 14.49 2.75 -9.22
CA ALA A 148 13.95 1.44 -9.58
C ALA A 148 12.58 1.25 -8.91
N VAL A 149 11.58 0.83 -9.69
CA VAL A 149 10.20 0.62 -9.21
C VAL A 149 9.78 -0.81 -9.51
N MET A 150 9.36 -1.54 -8.47
CA MET A 150 8.69 -2.83 -8.56
C MET A 150 7.20 -2.61 -8.27
N ALA A 151 6.32 -3.10 -9.14
CA ALA A 151 4.87 -3.03 -8.99
C ALA A 151 4.22 -4.27 -9.60
N VAL A 152 4.58 -5.45 -9.09
CA VAL A 152 4.00 -6.72 -9.55
C VAL A 152 2.57 -6.82 -9.00
N ASP A 153 1.60 -6.89 -9.91
CA ASP A 153 0.18 -6.83 -9.60
C ASP A 153 -0.46 -8.17 -9.21
N ASN A 154 0.24 -9.28 -9.42
CA ASN A 154 -0.27 -10.62 -9.16
C ASN A 154 0.73 -11.49 -8.39
N LEU A 155 1.23 -10.99 -7.25
CA LEU A 155 2.16 -11.72 -6.39
C LEU A 155 1.62 -13.08 -5.89
N PRO A 156 0.32 -13.24 -5.54
CA PRO A 156 -0.19 -14.54 -5.09
C PRO A 156 -0.06 -15.67 -6.12
N SER A 157 -0.04 -15.36 -7.43
CA SER A 157 0.12 -16.38 -8.46
C SER A 157 1.53 -16.98 -8.55
N GLU A 158 2.50 -16.38 -7.88
CA GLU A 158 3.89 -16.89 -7.81
C GLU A 158 4.08 -17.92 -6.69
N LEU A 159 3.18 -17.94 -5.71
CA LEU A 159 3.11 -18.91 -4.63
C LEU A 159 1.69 -19.48 -4.54
N PRO A 160 1.19 -20.14 -5.61
CA PRO A 160 -0.22 -20.46 -5.76
C PRO A 160 -0.74 -21.46 -4.73
N ASN A 161 0.10 -22.39 -4.29
CA ASN A 161 -0.27 -23.38 -3.29
C ASN A 161 -0.50 -22.70 -1.93
N GLU A 162 0.48 -21.95 -1.46
CA GLU A 162 0.45 -21.24 -0.18
C GLU A 162 -0.67 -20.18 -0.16
N ALA A 163 -0.82 -19.43 -1.25
CA ALA A 163 -1.88 -18.42 -1.36
C ALA A 163 -3.28 -19.06 -1.36
N SER A 164 -3.44 -20.22 -2.02
CA SER A 164 -4.70 -20.95 -2.05
C SER A 164 -5.03 -21.58 -0.70
N GLU A 165 -4.03 -22.10 0.01
CA GLU A 165 -4.19 -22.67 1.36
C GLU A 165 -4.64 -21.59 2.35
N GLU A 166 -3.92 -20.45 2.42
CA GLU A 166 -4.28 -19.33 3.31
C GLU A 166 -5.67 -18.77 2.99
N PHE A 167 -6.01 -18.62 1.72
CA PHE A 167 -7.33 -18.18 1.31
C PHE A 167 -8.40 -19.21 1.70
N GLY A 168 -8.14 -20.50 1.46
CA GLY A 168 -9.05 -21.60 1.83
C GLY A 168 -9.31 -21.64 3.34
N ASP A 169 -8.27 -21.52 4.15
CA ASP A 169 -8.39 -21.49 5.61
C ASP A 169 -9.23 -20.30 6.08
N SER A 170 -9.01 -19.13 5.49
CA SER A 170 -9.82 -17.94 5.77
C SER A 170 -11.29 -18.13 5.40
N VAL A 171 -11.57 -18.76 4.26
CA VAL A 171 -12.96 -19.09 3.85
C VAL A 171 -13.60 -20.07 4.82
N ILE A 172 -12.88 -21.12 5.22
CA ILE A 172 -13.38 -22.15 6.14
C ILE A 172 -13.64 -21.56 7.53
N SER A 173 -12.74 -20.72 8.05
CA SER A 173 -12.87 -20.16 9.40
C SER A 173 -13.84 -18.98 9.48
N ASP A 174 -13.81 -18.09 8.49
CA ASP A 174 -14.43 -16.78 8.60
C ASP A 174 -15.68 -16.60 7.73
N VAL A 175 -15.91 -17.46 6.75
CA VAL A 175 -17.04 -17.33 5.81
C VAL A 175 -18.04 -18.47 5.96
N LEU A 176 -17.60 -19.72 5.81
CA LEU A 176 -18.50 -20.89 5.78
C LEU A 176 -19.40 -21.01 7.01
N PRO A 177 -18.93 -20.81 8.26
CA PRO A 177 -19.79 -20.93 9.43
C PRO A 177 -20.98 -19.96 9.42
N TYR A 178 -20.78 -18.77 8.86
CA TYR A 178 -21.79 -17.71 8.79
C TYR A 178 -22.68 -17.81 7.55
N LEU A 179 -22.18 -18.46 6.50
CA LEU A 179 -22.95 -18.75 5.30
C LEU A 179 -23.96 -19.91 5.53
N ILE A 180 -23.53 -20.93 6.29
CA ILE A 180 -24.32 -22.16 6.51
C ILE A 180 -25.23 -22.02 7.73
N ASN A 181 -24.78 -21.32 8.77
CA ASN A 181 -25.54 -21.17 10.02
C ASN A 181 -26.18 -19.78 10.12
N LYS A 182 -26.12 -19.18 11.31
CA LYS A 182 -26.65 -17.82 11.53
C LYS A 182 -25.60 -16.80 11.18
N ASP A 183 -25.89 -15.93 10.21
CA ASP A 183 -25.06 -14.77 9.85
C ASP A 183 -25.00 -13.75 11.00
N ASP A 184 -23.81 -13.30 11.36
CA ASP A 184 -23.57 -12.19 12.29
C ASP A 184 -23.61 -10.82 11.60
N GLY A 185 -24.04 -10.80 10.34
CA GLY A 185 -24.12 -9.62 9.47
C GLY A 185 -22.97 -9.50 8.49
N ARG A 186 -21.93 -10.36 8.57
CA ARG A 186 -20.79 -10.31 7.64
C ARG A 186 -21.17 -10.73 6.23
N ILE A 187 -21.98 -11.78 6.08
CA ILE A 187 -22.46 -12.24 4.77
C ILE A 187 -23.38 -11.19 4.15
N ASN A 188 -24.30 -10.62 4.94
CA ASN A 188 -25.16 -9.53 4.46
C ASN A 188 -24.35 -8.33 3.98
N ARG A 189 -23.32 -7.91 4.73
CA ARG A 189 -22.43 -6.81 4.32
C ARG A 189 -21.59 -7.14 3.08
N ALA A 190 -21.20 -8.41 2.90
CA ALA A 190 -20.41 -8.87 1.76
C ALA A 190 -21.27 -9.19 0.53
N THR A 191 -22.60 -9.29 0.67
CA THR A 191 -23.51 -9.61 -0.43
C THR A 191 -23.56 -8.43 -1.41
N THR A 192 -22.98 -8.61 -2.58
CA THR A 192 -22.97 -7.59 -3.64
C THR A 192 -24.33 -7.39 -4.26
N ALA A 193 -25.03 -8.49 -4.56
CA ALA A 193 -26.38 -8.45 -5.13
C ALA A 193 -27.20 -9.65 -4.67
N SER A 194 -28.49 -9.45 -4.44
CA SER A 194 -29.46 -10.50 -4.12
C SER A 194 -30.84 -10.11 -4.66
N LEU A 195 -31.53 -11.08 -5.28
CA LEU A 195 -32.88 -10.91 -5.80
C LEU A 195 -33.04 -9.67 -6.73
N GLY A 196 -32.03 -9.41 -7.57
CA GLY A 196 -32.04 -8.30 -8.52
C GLY A 196 -31.81 -6.91 -7.92
N LYS A 197 -31.34 -6.83 -6.66
CA LYS A 197 -31.00 -5.59 -5.98
C LYS A 197 -29.56 -5.64 -5.45
N PHE A 198 -28.89 -4.52 -5.40
CA PHE A 198 -27.58 -4.43 -4.74
C PHE A 198 -27.71 -4.58 -3.22
N GLY A 199 -26.69 -5.18 -2.64
CA GLY A 199 -26.53 -5.22 -1.20
C GLY A 199 -26.30 -3.83 -0.60
N PRO A 200 -26.55 -3.66 0.73
CA PRO A 200 -26.55 -2.33 1.35
C PRO A 200 -25.20 -1.59 1.27
N ALA A 201 -24.07 -2.33 1.15
CA ALA A 201 -22.75 -1.75 1.01
C ALA A 201 -22.36 -1.46 -0.46
N TYR A 202 -23.21 -1.79 -1.43
CA TYR A 202 -22.88 -1.78 -2.86
C TYR A 202 -23.77 -0.87 -3.71
N SER A 203 -24.53 0.03 -3.09
CA SER A 203 -25.40 0.98 -3.80
C SER A 203 -24.66 1.86 -4.82
N TYR A 204 -23.36 2.10 -4.60
CA TYR A 204 -22.51 2.84 -5.56
C TYR A 204 -22.40 2.17 -6.93
N LEU A 205 -22.71 0.86 -7.02
CA LEU A 205 -22.70 0.14 -8.30
C LEU A 205 -23.91 0.47 -9.17
N GLU A 206 -24.96 1.11 -8.64
CA GLU A 206 -26.14 1.51 -9.40
C GLU A 206 -25.80 2.46 -10.56
N ASP A 207 -24.74 3.23 -10.44
CA ASP A 207 -24.31 4.16 -11.48
C ASP A 207 -23.75 3.45 -12.72
N PHE A 208 -23.34 2.19 -12.61
CA PHE A 208 -22.78 1.40 -13.72
C PHE A 208 -23.81 0.61 -14.52
N ILE A 209 -25.08 0.57 -14.08
CA ILE A 209 -26.14 -0.18 -14.75
C ILE A 209 -27.22 0.72 -15.37
N LYS A 210 -26.96 2.00 -15.48
CA LYS A 210 -27.84 2.97 -16.15
C LYS A 210 -27.62 2.99 -17.65
#